data_c3ff91edc04b9bd6988e08bd63625629
#
_entry.id   c3ff91edc04b9bd6988e08bd63625629
#
_cell.length_a   1.000
_cell.length_b   1.000
_cell.length_c   1.000
_cell.angle_alpha   90.00
_cell.angle_beta   90.00
_cell.angle_gamma   90.00
#
_symmetry.space_group_name_H-M   'P 1'
#
loop_
_entity.id
_entity.type
_entity.pdbx_description
1 polymer ?
#
loop_
_entity_poly.entity_id
_entity_poly.type
_entity_poly.pdbx_seq_one_letter_code
_entity_poly.pdbx_strand_id
1 'polypeptide(L)'
;MKIRELYPDVITEDTSYEYKAVLNPDSPIKWAKTLIGYANDKGGTLFVGVSNDGEAFGIDLEEVDKTKLLISRINDRHIFPHIKISYMMRSVDSNAEHFVLAVKVAPADSVIRYREGDYNETVFIKGDGNATPATPEEIISLSKRKYGVDNETSEVAYTDNQWSVYLNLCKEYRQDKSAPTIKTSFQEGKVCREKKEHSHQKSKKSGTKITSVSITEGL
;
A
#
# COMPACT_ATOMS: atom_id res chain seq x y z
N MET A 1 -8.91 31.77 -6.13
CA MET A 1 -9.16 31.49 -4.70
C MET A 1 -8.16 30.43 -4.25
N LYS A 2 -7.58 30.56 -3.05
CA LYS A 2 -6.63 29.55 -2.56
C LYS A 2 -7.36 28.34 -2.03
N ILE A 3 -6.83 27.15 -2.27
CA ILE A 3 -7.43 25.89 -1.83
C ILE A 3 -7.64 25.81 -0.31
N ARG A 4 -6.77 26.43 0.48
CA ARG A 4 -6.90 26.50 1.95
C ARG A 4 -8.15 27.29 2.41
N GLU A 5 -8.57 28.27 1.62
CA GLU A 5 -9.81 29.03 1.89
C GLU A 5 -11.04 28.17 1.57
N LEU A 6 -10.93 27.33 0.53
CA LEU A 6 -12.01 26.43 0.13
C LEU A 6 -12.15 25.20 1.04
N TYR A 7 -11.03 24.67 1.56
CA TYR A 7 -10.97 23.48 2.41
C TYR A 7 -10.19 23.71 3.71
N PRO A 8 -10.59 24.66 4.58
CA PRO A 8 -9.85 24.97 5.80
C PRO A 8 -9.86 23.83 6.83
N ASP A 9 -10.89 22.99 6.79
CA ASP A 9 -11.10 21.81 7.63
C ASP A 9 -10.33 20.55 7.18
N VAL A 10 -9.79 20.57 5.98
CA VAL A 10 -9.07 19.42 5.38
C VAL A 10 -7.57 19.66 5.33
N ILE A 11 -7.15 20.91 5.07
CA ILE A 11 -5.75 21.28 4.96
C ILE A 11 -5.28 21.87 6.30
N THR A 12 -4.67 21.02 7.13
CA THR A 12 -4.02 21.38 8.39
C THR A 12 -2.50 21.17 8.28
N GLU A 13 -1.73 21.60 9.28
CA GLU A 13 -0.26 21.44 9.28
C GLU A 13 0.18 19.97 9.21
N ASP A 14 -0.62 19.06 9.77
CA ASP A 14 -0.32 17.62 9.82
C ASP A 14 -0.91 16.82 8.65
N THR A 15 -1.56 17.47 7.68
CA THR A 15 -2.29 16.80 6.61
C THR A 15 -1.41 16.59 5.39
N SER A 16 -1.26 15.35 4.93
CA SER A 16 -0.65 15.06 3.64
C SER A 16 -1.62 15.40 2.51
N TYR A 17 -1.23 16.30 1.61
CA TYR A 17 -2.05 16.64 0.44
C TYR A 17 -1.20 16.86 -0.81
N GLU A 18 -1.84 16.75 -1.96
CA GLU A 18 -1.25 17.01 -3.29
C GLU A 18 -2.30 17.66 -4.19
N TYR A 19 -1.83 18.49 -5.13
CA TYR A 19 -2.66 19.21 -6.10
C TYR A 19 -2.49 18.64 -7.48
N LYS A 20 -3.57 18.52 -8.23
CA LYS A 20 -3.59 18.19 -9.65
C LYS A 20 -4.62 19.07 -10.36
N ALA A 21 -4.23 19.58 -11.52
CA ALA A 21 -5.17 20.26 -12.40
C ALA A 21 -6.26 19.29 -12.89
N VAL A 22 -5.81 18.17 -13.46
CA VAL A 22 -6.63 17.04 -13.92
C VAL A 22 -5.87 15.74 -13.71
N LEU A 23 -6.56 14.60 -13.75
CA LEU A 23 -5.94 13.29 -13.75
C LEU A 23 -5.80 12.77 -15.18
N ASN A 24 -4.55 12.47 -15.59
CA ASN A 24 -4.30 11.94 -16.92
C ASN A 24 -4.67 10.44 -16.98
N PRO A 25 -5.65 10.03 -17.80
CA PRO A 25 -6.05 8.63 -17.96
C PRO A 25 -4.98 7.77 -18.66
N ASP A 26 -4.14 8.36 -19.52
CA ASP A 26 -3.10 7.64 -20.27
C ASP A 26 -1.85 7.33 -19.44
N SER A 27 -1.72 7.95 -18.27
CA SER A 27 -0.59 7.75 -17.38
C SER A 27 -1.06 7.65 -15.91
N PRO A 28 -1.90 6.65 -15.57
CA PRO A 28 -2.54 6.58 -14.26
C PRO A 28 -1.54 6.44 -13.11
N ILE A 29 -0.41 5.78 -13.32
CA ILE A 29 0.63 5.59 -12.29
C ILE A 29 1.16 6.93 -11.75
N LYS A 30 1.15 8.01 -12.57
CA LYS A 30 1.67 9.33 -12.16
C LYS A 30 0.89 9.97 -11.00
N TRP A 31 -0.39 9.63 -10.84
CA TRP A 31 -1.22 10.11 -9.74
C TRP A 31 -1.65 8.98 -8.79
N ALA A 32 -1.81 7.75 -9.28
CA ALA A 32 -2.17 6.60 -8.45
C ALA A 32 -1.10 6.31 -7.38
N LYS A 33 0.19 6.52 -7.67
CA LYS A 33 1.28 6.40 -6.70
C LYS A 33 1.06 7.29 -5.47
N THR A 34 0.47 8.48 -5.63
CA THR A 34 0.14 9.37 -4.52
C THR A 34 -0.94 8.77 -3.62
N LEU A 35 -2.01 8.18 -4.21
CA LEU A 35 -3.07 7.52 -3.45
C LEU A 35 -2.52 6.31 -2.69
N ILE A 36 -1.64 5.53 -3.32
CA ILE A 36 -0.97 4.39 -2.69
C ILE A 36 -0.05 4.84 -1.55
N GLY A 37 0.74 5.89 -1.78
CA GLY A 37 1.60 6.48 -0.74
C GLY A 37 0.80 6.93 0.48
N TYR A 38 -0.36 7.57 0.28
CA TYR A 38 -1.28 7.94 1.36
C TYR A 38 -1.80 6.71 2.13
N ALA A 39 -2.26 5.69 1.42
CA ALA A 39 -2.76 4.47 2.04
C ALA A 39 -1.67 3.72 2.82
N ASN A 40 -0.45 3.76 2.34
CA ASN A 40 0.70 3.15 3.00
C ASN A 40 1.21 3.94 4.21
N ASP A 41 0.86 5.22 4.31
CA ASP A 41 1.23 6.08 5.44
C ASP A 41 0.02 6.41 6.34
N LYS A 42 -0.17 7.66 6.69
CA LYS A 42 -1.22 8.16 7.60
C LYS A 42 -2.53 8.58 6.89
N GLY A 43 -2.64 8.28 5.60
CA GLY A 43 -3.70 8.79 4.74
C GLY A 43 -3.33 10.13 4.12
N GLY A 44 -4.26 10.75 3.40
CA GLY A 44 -4.06 12.05 2.77
C GLY A 44 -5.17 12.43 1.81
N THR A 45 -5.02 13.59 1.17
CA THR A 45 -6.02 14.13 0.25
C THR A 45 -5.38 14.58 -1.06
N LEU A 46 -5.87 14.09 -2.18
CA LEU A 46 -5.55 14.56 -3.51
C LEU A 46 -6.65 15.53 -3.96
N PHE A 47 -6.28 16.77 -4.28
CA PHE A 47 -7.20 17.77 -4.80
C PHE A 47 -7.09 17.84 -6.32
N VAL A 48 -8.22 17.75 -7.02
CA VAL A 48 -8.32 17.88 -8.49
C VAL A 48 -9.06 19.17 -8.82
N GLY A 49 -8.62 19.88 -9.85
CA GLY A 49 -9.07 21.24 -10.17
C GLY A 49 -8.25 22.32 -9.47
N VAL A 50 -7.00 22.00 -9.09
CA VAL A 50 -6.09 22.90 -8.37
C VAL A 50 -4.75 22.95 -9.06
N SER A 51 -4.19 24.15 -9.22
CA SER A 51 -2.84 24.36 -9.76
C SER A 51 -1.76 23.96 -8.74
N ASN A 52 -0.52 23.82 -9.21
CA ASN A 52 0.61 23.46 -8.36
C ASN A 52 0.87 24.50 -7.23
N ASP A 53 0.49 25.75 -7.45
CA ASP A 53 0.63 26.86 -6.49
C ASP A 53 -0.54 26.93 -5.49
N GLY A 54 -1.46 25.96 -5.54
CA GLY A 54 -2.61 25.88 -4.64
C GLY A 54 -3.75 26.82 -5.03
N GLU A 55 -3.84 27.27 -6.28
CA GLU A 55 -5.01 28.01 -6.77
C GLU A 55 -6.11 27.07 -7.26
N ALA A 56 -7.27 27.21 -6.66
CA ALA A 56 -8.47 26.47 -7.03
C ALA A 56 -9.15 27.16 -8.22
N PHE A 57 -9.17 26.50 -9.36
CA PHE A 57 -9.90 26.92 -10.55
C PHE A 57 -11.11 26.01 -10.83
N GLY A 58 -11.09 24.79 -10.29
CA GLY A 58 -12.17 23.82 -10.40
C GLY A 58 -12.20 23.10 -11.77
N ILE A 59 -13.05 22.08 -11.82
CA ILE A 59 -13.42 21.33 -13.03
C ILE A 59 -14.94 21.26 -13.08
N ASP A 60 -15.53 21.09 -14.26
CA ASP A 60 -16.97 20.95 -14.41
C ASP A 60 -17.49 19.61 -13.82
N LEU A 61 -18.80 19.53 -13.66
CA LEU A 61 -19.43 18.35 -13.01
C LEU A 61 -19.22 17.07 -13.82
N GLU A 62 -19.22 17.17 -15.16
CA GLU A 62 -18.98 16.02 -16.03
C GLU A 62 -17.55 15.48 -15.83
N GLU A 63 -16.57 16.37 -15.73
CA GLU A 63 -15.17 15.99 -15.48
C GLU A 63 -14.98 15.45 -14.05
N VAL A 64 -15.72 15.94 -13.06
CA VAL A 64 -15.74 15.35 -11.70
C VAL A 64 -16.19 13.89 -11.75
N ASP A 65 -17.26 13.58 -12.49
CA ASP A 65 -17.77 12.21 -12.56
C ASP A 65 -16.85 11.30 -13.36
N LYS A 66 -16.25 11.78 -14.45
CA LYS A 66 -15.19 11.07 -15.21
C LYS A 66 -13.99 10.77 -14.31
N THR A 67 -13.57 11.74 -13.49
CA THR A 67 -12.45 11.59 -12.56
C THR A 67 -12.74 10.53 -11.49
N LYS A 68 -13.91 10.53 -10.88
CA LYS A 68 -14.32 9.50 -9.91
C LYS A 68 -14.33 8.11 -10.55
N LEU A 69 -14.91 7.99 -11.75
CA LEU A 69 -14.95 6.72 -12.48
C LEU A 69 -13.54 6.23 -12.84
N LEU A 70 -12.65 7.12 -13.27
CA LEU A 70 -11.25 6.82 -13.56
C LEU A 70 -10.54 6.30 -12.30
N ILE A 71 -10.68 6.98 -11.17
CA ILE A 71 -10.08 6.56 -9.89
C ILE A 71 -10.60 5.18 -9.48
N SER A 72 -11.91 4.95 -9.53
CA SER A 72 -12.50 3.64 -9.21
C SER A 72 -11.92 2.54 -10.09
N ARG A 73 -11.88 2.75 -11.40
CA ARG A 73 -11.33 1.79 -12.37
C ARG A 73 -9.85 1.44 -12.09
N ILE A 74 -9.04 2.44 -11.74
CA ILE A 74 -7.63 2.22 -11.41
C ILE A 74 -7.48 1.52 -10.05
N ASN A 75 -8.29 1.88 -9.06
CA ASN A 75 -8.32 1.19 -7.78
C ASN A 75 -8.65 -0.31 -7.96
N ASP A 76 -9.66 -0.62 -8.77
CA ASP A 76 -10.09 -2.00 -8.99
C ASP A 76 -9.09 -2.84 -9.80
N ARG A 77 -8.39 -2.23 -10.77
CA ARG A 77 -7.52 -2.94 -11.71
C ARG A 77 -6.05 -2.98 -11.35
N HIS A 78 -5.57 -1.95 -10.67
CA HIS A 78 -4.14 -1.72 -10.49
C HIS A 78 -3.70 -1.55 -9.04
N ILE A 79 -4.61 -1.34 -8.08
CA ILE A 79 -4.26 -1.11 -6.67
C ILE A 79 -4.66 -2.32 -5.84
N PHE A 80 -3.68 -2.95 -5.16
CA PHE A 80 -3.89 -4.19 -4.40
C PHE A 80 -3.21 -4.13 -3.03
N PRO A 81 -3.93 -4.48 -1.95
CA PRO A 81 -5.41 -4.52 -1.85
C PRO A 81 -6.06 -3.19 -2.23
N HIS A 82 -7.36 -3.18 -2.52
CA HIS A 82 -8.10 -1.97 -2.85
C HIS A 82 -8.07 -0.98 -1.68
N ILE A 83 -7.90 0.30 -1.98
CA ILE A 83 -7.86 1.36 -0.96
C ILE A 83 -9.25 1.95 -0.72
N LYS A 84 -9.48 2.42 0.51
CA LYS A 84 -10.70 3.13 0.88
C LYS A 84 -10.59 4.60 0.49
N ILE A 85 -11.47 5.05 -0.40
CA ILE A 85 -11.53 6.41 -0.91
C ILE A 85 -12.88 7.03 -0.57
N SER A 86 -12.86 8.28 -0.14
CA SER A 86 -14.03 9.12 -0.01
C SER A 86 -13.84 10.42 -0.78
N TYR A 87 -14.95 10.99 -1.26
CA TYR A 87 -14.94 12.18 -2.09
C TYR A 87 -15.67 13.32 -1.40
N MET A 88 -15.08 14.52 -1.46
CA MET A 88 -15.76 15.77 -1.15
C MET A 88 -15.64 16.71 -2.34
N MET A 89 -16.65 17.52 -2.57
CA MET A 89 -16.73 18.46 -3.69
C MET A 89 -17.18 19.83 -3.16
N ARG A 90 -16.46 20.89 -3.54
CA ARG A 90 -16.83 22.27 -3.22
C ARG A 90 -16.72 23.14 -4.47
N SER A 91 -17.73 23.99 -4.68
CA SER A 91 -17.72 24.95 -5.79
C SER A 91 -16.70 26.05 -5.55
N VAL A 92 -16.03 26.48 -6.63
CA VAL A 92 -15.10 27.62 -6.64
C VAL A 92 -15.77 28.91 -7.04
N ASP A 93 -16.96 28.85 -7.63
CA ASP A 93 -17.72 29.97 -8.13
C ASP A 93 -19.14 30.01 -7.51
N SER A 94 -19.79 31.20 -7.58
CA SER A 94 -21.14 31.42 -7.08
C SER A 94 -22.21 30.72 -7.90
N ASN A 95 -21.93 30.37 -9.15
CA ASN A 95 -22.86 29.72 -10.07
C ASN A 95 -22.85 28.20 -9.92
N ALA A 96 -21.92 27.66 -9.14
CA ALA A 96 -21.71 26.22 -8.95
C ALA A 96 -21.51 25.47 -10.28
N GLU A 97 -20.71 26.02 -11.19
CA GLU A 97 -20.35 25.40 -12.46
C GLU A 97 -19.02 24.66 -12.39
N HIS A 98 -18.09 25.15 -11.55
CA HIS A 98 -16.78 24.54 -11.36
C HIS A 98 -16.53 24.11 -9.90
N PHE A 99 -15.94 22.94 -9.75
CA PHE A 99 -15.77 22.29 -8.46
C PHE A 99 -14.32 21.82 -8.27
N VAL A 100 -13.82 21.95 -7.07
CA VAL A 100 -12.64 21.20 -6.66
C VAL A 100 -13.09 19.88 -6.05
N LEU A 101 -12.54 18.79 -6.56
CA LEU A 101 -12.76 17.44 -6.03
C LEU A 101 -11.63 17.08 -5.06
N ALA A 102 -11.97 16.90 -3.79
CA ALA A 102 -11.07 16.35 -2.78
C ALA A 102 -11.25 14.83 -2.71
N VAL A 103 -10.20 14.09 -3.04
CA VAL A 103 -10.11 12.64 -3.03
C VAL A 103 -9.36 12.24 -1.76
N LYS A 104 -10.10 11.88 -0.71
CA LYS A 104 -9.53 11.51 0.59
C LYS A 104 -9.27 10.00 0.64
N VAL A 105 -8.04 9.63 0.95
CA VAL A 105 -7.58 8.24 1.12
C VAL A 105 -7.35 7.98 2.61
N ALA A 106 -7.98 6.94 3.12
CA ALA A 106 -7.73 6.48 4.49
C ALA A 106 -6.43 5.64 4.55
N PRO A 107 -5.70 5.64 5.69
CA PRO A 107 -4.60 4.71 5.89
C PRO A 107 -5.11 3.27 5.80
N ALA A 108 -4.34 2.41 5.15
CA ALA A 108 -4.67 0.99 5.03
C ALA A 108 -3.98 0.17 6.13
N ASP A 109 -4.60 -0.95 6.52
CA ASP A 109 -4.03 -1.88 7.50
C ASP A 109 -3.01 -2.84 6.89
N SER A 110 -2.92 -2.87 5.56
CA SER A 110 -2.01 -3.72 4.79
C SER A 110 -1.10 -2.90 3.86
N VAL A 111 -0.04 -3.53 3.35
CA VAL A 111 0.85 -2.91 2.35
C VAL A 111 0.14 -2.85 1.01
N ILE A 112 -0.08 -1.64 0.51
CA ILE A 112 -0.73 -1.38 -0.77
C ILE A 112 0.30 -1.31 -1.89
N ARG A 113 -0.03 -1.94 -3.02
CA ARG A 113 0.83 -2.06 -4.20
C ARG A 113 0.11 -1.60 -5.46
N TYR A 114 0.86 -1.06 -6.40
CA TYR A 114 0.42 -0.87 -7.78
C TYR A 114 0.83 -2.09 -8.60
N ARG A 115 -0.10 -2.66 -9.35
CA ARG A 115 0.16 -3.79 -10.24
C ARG A 115 0.05 -3.35 -11.69
N GLU A 116 1.09 -3.60 -12.46
CA GLU A 116 1.12 -3.38 -13.91
C GLU A 116 1.38 -4.72 -14.60
N GLY A 117 0.33 -5.27 -15.23
CA GLY A 117 0.36 -6.64 -15.75
C GLY A 117 0.39 -7.69 -14.64
N ASP A 118 0.81 -8.91 -15.00
CA ASP A 118 0.69 -10.07 -14.10
C ASP A 118 1.82 -10.20 -13.07
N TYR A 119 2.98 -9.57 -13.31
CA TYR A 119 4.20 -9.83 -12.52
C TYR A 119 4.90 -8.57 -12.01
N ASN A 120 4.47 -7.37 -12.40
CA ASN A 120 5.13 -6.13 -11.98
C ASN A 120 4.33 -5.44 -10.89
N GLU A 121 4.77 -5.57 -9.64
CA GLU A 121 4.16 -4.91 -8.47
C GLU A 121 5.13 -3.90 -7.87
N THR A 122 4.66 -2.68 -7.65
CA THR A 122 5.44 -1.61 -7.04
C THR A 122 4.74 -1.09 -5.78
N VAL A 123 5.46 -1.07 -4.68
CA VAL A 123 5.03 -0.38 -3.44
C VAL A 123 5.48 1.06 -3.54
N PHE A 124 4.57 2.00 -3.27
CA PHE A 124 4.90 3.42 -3.17
C PHE A 124 4.76 3.89 -1.72
N ILE A 125 5.71 4.71 -1.30
CA ILE A 125 5.70 5.38 0.01
C ILE A 125 5.68 6.90 -0.18
N LYS A 126 5.13 7.61 0.79
CA LYS A 126 5.14 9.07 0.82
C LYS A 126 6.48 9.55 1.36
N GLY A 127 7.24 10.27 0.53
CA GLY A 127 8.41 11.03 0.94
C GLY A 127 8.08 12.52 1.12
N ASP A 128 9.09 13.34 1.35
CA ASP A 128 8.99 14.80 1.52
C ASP A 128 8.58 15.49 0.20
N GLY A 129 7.32 15.37 -0.18
CA GLY A 129 6.75 16.04 -1.35
C GLY A 129 6.14 15.10 -2.40
N ASN A 130 6.74 13.95 -2.70
CA ASN A 130 6.26 13.02 -3.72
C ASN A 130 6.17 11.58 -3.21
N ALA A 131 5.30 10.78 -3.82
CA ALA A 131 5.32 9.34 -3.65
C ALA A 131 6.39 8.71 -4.55
N THR A 132 7.29 7.91 -3.97
CA THR A 132 8.39 7.21 -4.64
C THR A 132 8.26 5.71 -4.49
N PRO A 133 8.81 4.90 -5.42
CA PRO A 133 8.95 3.48 -5.22
C PRO A 133 9.76 3.20 -3.95
N ALA A 134 9.24 2.29 -3.11
CA ALA A 134 9.89 1.90 -1.87
C ALA A 134 11.08 0.96 -2.13
N THR A 135 12.16 1.14 -1.39
CA THR A 135 13.27 0.17 -1.36
C THR A 135 12.87 -1.11 -0.62
N PRO A 136 13.62 -2.22 -0.78
CA PRO A 136 13.35 -3.45 -0.02
C PRO A 136 13.31 -3.23 1.50
N GLU A 137 14.21 -2.40 2.04
CA GLU A 137 14.28 -2.09 3.47
C GLU A 137 13.05 -1.29 3.94
N GLU A 138 12.59 -0.35 3.12
CA GLU A 138 11.37 0.42 3.38
C GLU A 138 10.13 -0.46 3.33
N ILE A 139 10.06 -1.43 2.41
CA ILE A 139 8.97 -2.41 2.34
C ILE A 139 8.96 -3.28 3.60
N ILE A 140 10.12 -3.73 4.07
CA ILE A 140 10.23 -4.49 5.33
C ILE A 140 9.75 -3.64 6.51
N SER A 141 10.21 -2.40 6.62
CA SER A 141 9.81 -1.48 7.69
C SER A 141 8.31 -1.18 7.67
N LEU A 142 7.75 -0.95 6.47
CA LEU A 142 6.32 -0.76 6.27
C LEU A 142 5.52 -2.00 6.68
N SER A 143 5.99 -3.19 6.29
CA SER A 143 5.36 -4.46 6.63
C SER A 143 5.35 -4.70 8.14
N LYS A 144 6.47 -4.42 8.83
CA LYS A 144 6.54 -4.49 10.29
C LYS A 144 5.52 -3.57 10.94
N ARG A 145 5.45 -2.31 10.49
CA ARG A 145 4.52 -1.31 11.01
C ARG A 145 3.05 -1.70 10.78
N LYS A 146 2.72 -2.25 9.60
CA LYS A 146 1.34 -2.63 9.25
C LYS A 146 0.87 -3.93 9.91
N TYR A 147 1.78 -4.88 10.08
CA TYR A 147 1.44 -6.22 10.57
C TYR A 147 1.91 -6.50 12.00
N GLY A 148 2.52 -5.51 12.67
CA GLY A 148 2.93 -5.66 14.08
C GLY A 148 4.02 -6.70 14.28
N VAL A 149 4.86 -6.96 13.29
CA VAL A 149 5.93 -7.96 13.38
C VAL A 149 7.17 -7.33 14.00
N ASP A 150 7.27 -7.31 15.30
CA ASP A 150 8.53 -7.03 15.99
C ASP A 150 9.49 -8.22 15.84
N ASN A 151 10.78 -7.94 15.67
CA ASN A 151 11.82 -8.91 15.30
C ASN A 151 12.18 -9.93 16.40
N GLU A 152 11.55 -9.87 17.56
CA GLU A 152 11.85 -10.75 18.68
C GLU A 152 10.62 -11.61 18.98
N THR A 153 10.60 -12.83 18.40
CA THR A 153 9.72 -13.94 18.81
C THR A 153 8.22 -13.68 18.91
N SER A 154 7.64 -12.81 18.07
CA SER A 154 6.20 -12.69 18.06
C SER A 154 5.55 -13.84 17.27
N GLU A 155 4.73 -14.62 17.95
CA GLU A 155 3.78 -15.52 17.30
C GLU A 155 2.81 -14.68 16.46
N VAL A 156 2.94 -14.71 15.15
CA VAL A 156 2.04 -13.98 14.25
C VAL A 156 0.96 -14.93 13.77
N ALA A 157 -0.28 -14.66 14.15
CA ALA A 157 -1.42 -15.32 13.54
C ALA A 157 -1.62 -14.74 12.14
N TYR A 158 -1.36 -15.52 11.10
CA TYR A 158 -1.66 -15.15 9.72
C TYR A 158 -3.07 -15.62 9.37
N THR A 159 -3.82 -14.76 8.65
CA THR A 159 -5.03 -15.23 7.98
C THR A 159 -4.64 -16.18 6.84
N ASP A 160 -5.53 -17.12 6.48
CA ASP A 160 -5.29 -18.09 5.40
C ASP A 160 -4.85 -17.41 4.09
N ASN A 161 -5.33 -16.20 3.84
CA ASN A 161 -5.02 -15.44 2.64
C ASN A 161 -3.59 -14.85 2.68
N GLN A 162 -3.16 -14.32 3.83
CA GLN A 162 -1.79 -13.82 4.04
C GLN A 162 -0.78 -14.96 3.96
N TRP A 163 -1.16 -16.11 4.47
CA TRP A 163 -0.37 -17.32 4.41
C TRP A 163 -0.20 -17.85 2.99
N SER A 164 -1.25 -17.84 2.19
CA SER A 164 -1.21 -18.25 0.78
C SER A 164 -0.26 -17.38 -0.04
N VAL A 165 -0.25 -16.07 0.17
CA VAL A 165 0.68 -15.13 -0.47
C VAL A 165 2.13 -15.43 -0.05
N TYR A 166 2.37 -15.66 1.24
CA TYR A 166 3.70 -16.02 1.74
C TYR A 166 4.20 -17.34 1.18
N LEU A 167 3.34 -18.38 1.11
CA LEU A 167 3.71 -19.67 0.52
C LEU A 167 3.99 -19.58 -0.99
N ASN A 168 3.30 -18.72 -1.71
CA ASN A 168 3.56 -18.50 -3.14
C ASN A 168 4.90 -17.81 -3.35
N LEU A 169 5.21 -16.76 -2.58
CA LEU A 169 6.53 -16.12 -2.57
C LEU A 169 7.64 -17.15 -2.25
N CYS A 170 7.43 -18.00 -1.25
CA CYS A 170 8.38 -19.07 -0.90
C CYS A 170 8.56 -20.11 -2.02
N LYS A 171 7.51 -20.39 -2.82
CA LYS A 171 7.60 -21.30 -3.99
C LYS A 171 8.41 -20.68 -5.12
N GLU A 172 8.23 -19.39 -5.38
CA GLU A 172 9.01 -18.64 -6.39
C GLU A 172 10.48 -18.60 -6.01
N TYR A 173 10.81 -18.30 -4.75
CA TYR A 173 12.20 -18.34 -4.25
C TYR A 173 12.83 -19.74 -4.28
N ARG A 174 12.04 -20.82 -4.20
CA ARG A 174 12.56 -22.21 -4.30
C ARG A 174 12.99 -22.62 -5.72
N GLN A 175 12.56 -21.90 -6.74
CA GLN A 175 13.02 -22.14 -8.11
C GLN A 175 14.40 -21.53 -8.38
N ASP A 176 14.83 -20.57 -7.56
CA ASP A 176 16.18 -20.05 -7.56
C ASP A 176 17.09 -20.95 -6.69
N LYS A 177 18.09 -21.59 -7.30
CA LYS A 177 19.03 -22.50 -6.61
C LYS A 177 19.90 -21.82 -5.56
N SER A 178 19.94 -20.47 -5.54
CA SER A 178 20.65 -19.65 -4.57
C SER A 178 19.80 -19.25 -3.35
N ALA A 179 18.49 -19.55 -3.37
CA ALA A 179 17.57 -19.14 -2.33
C ALA A 179 17.71 -19.98 -1.04
N PRO A 180 17.63 -19.37 0.15
CA PRO A 180 17.69 -20.08 1.41
C PRO A 180 16.49 -21.02 1.59
N THR A 181 16.74 -22.20 2.17
CA THR A 181 15.67 -23.17 2.42
C THR A 181 14.83 -22.72 3.61
N ILE A 182 13.55 -22.42 3.36
CA ILE A 182 12.60 -22.04 4.39
C ILE A 182 11.83 -23.27 4.88
N LYS A 183 11.88 -23.57 6.17
CA LYS A 183 11.02 -24.59 6.83
C LYS A 183 10.05 -23.88 7.76
N THR A 184 8.77 -24.14 7.68
CA THR A 184 7.73 -23.54 8.51
C THR A 184 7.09 -24.59 9.42
N SER A 185 6.91 -24.31 10.70
CA SER A 185 6.11 -25.13 11.61
C SER A 185 4.87 -24.38 12.05
N PHE A 186 3.76 -25.08 12.04
CA PHE A 186 2.49 -24.64 12.59
C PHE A 186 2.14 -25.42 13.83
N GLN A 187 1.76 -24.71 14.87
CA GLN A 187 1.17 -25.30 16.04
C GLN A 187 -0.03 -24.45 16.45
N GLU A 188 -1.22 -25.07 16.48
CA GLU A 188 -2.47 -24.44 16.90
C GLU A 188 -2.81 -23.11 16.19
N GLY A 189 -2.60 -23.03 14.85
CA GLY A 189 -2.88 -21.82 14.08
C GLY A 189 -1.87 -20.70 14.21
N LYS A 190 -0.74 -20.93 14.87
CA LYS A 190 0.37 -19.99 15.03
C LYS A 190 1.57 -20.42 14.22
N VAL A 191 2.33 -19.44 13.69
CA VAL A 191 3.59 -19.68 12.94
C VAL A 191 4.75 -19.36 13.84
N CYS A 192 5.61 -20.36 14.11
CA CYS A 192 6.85 -20.17 14.84
C CYS A 192 8.03 -20.15 13.89
N ARG A 193 8.94 -19.19 14.03
CA ARG A 193 10.24 -19.16 13.34
C ARG A 193 11.29 -19.82 14.23
N GLU A 194 11.92 -20.88 13.75
CA GLU A 194 13.13 -21.42 14.39
C GLU A 194 14.36 -21.01 13.57
N LYS A 195 15.33 -20.35 14.23
CA LYS A 195 16.70 -20.24 13.75
C LYS A 195 17.40 -21.58 14.00
N LYS A 196 17.82 -22.29 12.97
CA LYS A 196 18.75 -23.41 13.15
C LYS A 196 20.18 -22.89 13.10
N GLU A 197 20.84 -22.91 14.26
CA GLU A 197 22.29 -23.00 14.32
C GLU A 197 22.72 -24.40 13.88
N HIS A 198 23.80 -24.47 13.09
CA HIS A 198 24.39 -25.74 12.67
C HIS A 198 24.89 -26.51 13.89
N SER A 199 24.15 -27.50 14.34
CA SER A 199 24.70 -28.59 15.13
C SER A 199 24.10 -29.92 14.66
N HIS A 200 24.98 -30.80 14.17
CA HIS A 200 24.68 -32.19 13.91
C HIS A 200 24.24 -32.86 15.22
N GLN A 201 22.96 -33.15 15.35
CA GLN A 201 22.53 -34.29 16.16
C GLN A 201 21.20 -34.84 15.67
N LYS A 202 21.23 -36.13 15.29
CA LYS A 202 20.05 -36.95 15.02
C LYS A 202 19.29 -37.18 16.34
N SER A 203 18.01 -36.88 16.41
CA SER A 203 17.12 -37.57 17.32
C SER A 203 15.78 -37.87 16.64
N LYS A 204 15.47 -39.16 16.60
CA LYS A 204 14.14 -39.70 16.31
C LYS A 204 13.25 -39.39 17.53
N LYS A 205 12.04 -38.83 17.28
CA LYS A 205 10.84 -39.21 18.06
C LYS A 205 9.55 -38.74 17.37
N SER A 206 8.72 -39.70 17.20
CA SER A 206 7.24 -39.84 17.27
C SER A 206 6.34 -38.62 17.06
N GLY A 207 5.57 -38.65 15.98
CA GLY A 207 4.12 -38.61 16.01
C GLY A 207 3.41 -37.34 16.44
N THR A 208 3.68 -36.20 15.81
CA THR A 208 2.68 -35.13 15.64
C THR A 208 3.06 -34.41 14.33
N LYS A 209 2.11 -34.28 13.41
CA LYS A 209 2.38 -33.54 12.18
C LYS A 209 2.55 -32.07 12.49
N ILE A 210 3.77 -31.69 12.76
CA ILE A 210 4.20 -30.29 12.87
C ILE A 210 4.80 -29.94 11.53
N THR A 211 4.24 -29.00 10.82
CA THR A 211 4.84 -28.44 9.60
C THR A 211 5.61 -27.19 10.02
N SER A 212 6.94 -27.24 10.02
CA SER A 212 7.79 -26.10 10.39
C SER A 212 8.52 -25.51 9.19
N VAL A 213 8.64 -24.21 9.06
CA VAL A 213 9.44 -23.52 8.06
C VAL A 213 10.54 -22.73 8.75
N SER A 214 11.79 -23.06 8.58
CA SER A 214 12.96 -22.31 9.02
C SER A 214 13.67 -21.66 7.83
N ILE A 215 14.11 -20.43 7.99
CA ILE A 215 14.97 -19.72 7.01
C ILE A 215 16.41 -19.95 7.44
N THR A 216 17.22 -20.60 6.60
CA THR A 216 18.67 -20.64 6.75
C THR A 216 19.25 -19.60 5.81
N GLU A 217 19.91 -18.58 6.35
CA GLU A 217 20.78 -17.71 5.57
C GLU A 217 22.01 -18.53 5.17
N GLY A 218 22.20 -18.75 3.87
CA GLY A 218 23.45 -19.25 3.33
C GLY A 218 24.44 -18.09 3.20
N LEU A 219 25.64 -18.26 3.70
CA LEU A 219 26.81 -17.45 3.37
C LEU A 219 27.22 -17.67 1.91
#